data_97440b816fcec468c73667f527023f6d
#
_entry.id   97440b816fcec468c73667f527023f6d
#
_cell.length_a   1.000
_cell.length_b   1.000
_cell.length_c   1.000
_cell.angle_alpha   90.00
_cell.angle_beta   90.00
_cell.angle_gamma   90.00
#
_symmetry.space_group_name_H-M   'P 1'
#
loop_
_entity.id
_entity.type
_entity.pdbx_description
1 polymer ?
#
loop_
_entity_poly.entity_id
_entity_poly.type
_entity_poly.pdbx_seq_one_letter_code
_entity_poly.pdbx_strand_id
1 'polypeptide(L)'
;MEMNKKTIFVTGATSGVGLKITELLVAQGHIVYATGRNEVALKTLQRLGANVIQADLTSLTAIDKVCAQLPALDVAIFSAGVGKFAIAPMLTDEDITQMVELNIRVPIYLAKRIATKMIAREQGQLIFIGSQAGKVATPKASVYAATKHAIVGFTNGLRMELAPYNIKVTAIHPGPIDTPFLDKVNDESGYRESLGRLLLTPEEVAQATVKTIERPVREVNLPRMMGWTSKLYALAPATIEFLAKPLFNKK
;
A
#
# COMPACT_ATOMS: atom_id res chain seq x y z
N MET A 1 4.76 -29.61 -5.41
CA MET A 1 5.89 -28.75 -4.99
C MET A 1 5.53 -28.17 -3.65
N GLU A 2 6.25 -28.54 -2.59
CA GLU A 2 6.10 -27.86 -1.30
C GLU A 2 6.41 -26.37 -1.50
N MET A 3 5.44 -25.51 -1.26
CA MET A 3 5.68 -24.08 -1.28
C MET A 3 6.63 -23.74 -0.14
N ASN A 4 7.74 -23.09 -0.49
CA ASN A 4 8.74 -22.66 0.50
C ASN A 4 8.09 -21.68 1.49
N LYS A 5 7.86 -22.12 2.72
CA LYS A 5 7.21 -21.38 3.79
C LYS A 5 8.03 -20.13 4.14
N LYS A 6 7.44 -18.96 4.00
CA LYS A 6 8.08 -17.65 4.27
C LYS A 6 7.52 -17.01 5.52
N THR A 7 8.36 -16.21 6.19
CA THR A 7 7.94 -15.34 7.30
C THR A 7 7.65 -13.94 6.77
N ILE A 8 6.39 -13.50 6.87
CA ILE A 8 5.88 -12.32 6.20
C ILE A 8 5.22 -11.37 7.20
N PHE A 9 5.57 -10.09 7.15
CA PHE A 9 4.94 -9.03 7.93
C PHE A 9 3.99 -8.22 7.07
N VAL A 10 2.78 -7.95 7.57
CA VAL A 10 1.76 -7.15 6.86
C VAL A 10 1.24 -6.03 7.76
N THR A 11 1.34 -4.78 7.29
CA THR A 11 0.70 -3.63 7.96
C THR A 11 -0.67 -3.33 7.37
N GLY A 12 -1.56 -2.71 8.17
CA GLY A 12 -2.93 -2.44 7.72
C GLY A 12 -3.74 -3.71 7.49
N ALA A 13 -3.41 -4.79 8.21
CA ALA A 13 -3.98 -6.12 8.03
C ALA A 13 -5.45 -6.24 8.47
N THR A 14 -6.04 -5.21 9.08
CA THR A 14 -7.38 -5.27 9.68
C THR A 14 -8.52 -4.83 8.75
N SER A 15 -8.21 -4.43 7.51
CA SER A 15 -9.24 -4.03 6.53
C SER A 15 -8.71 -4.08 5.09
N GLY A 16 -9.62 -4.05 4.13
CA GLY A 16 -9.34 -3.88 2.71
C GLY A 16 -8.28 -4.83 2.16
N VAL A 17 -7.34 -4.28 1.39
CA VAL A 17 -6.29 -5.06 0.71
C VAL A 17 -5.38 -5.78 1.69
N GLY A 18 -4.96 -5.12 2.79
CA GLY A 18 -4.08 -5.72 3.79
C GLY A 18 -4.71 -6.95 4.47
N LEU A 19 -6.02 -6.90 4.73
CA LEU A 19 -6.77 -8.04 5.26
C LEU A 19 -6.75 -9.21 4.27
N LYS A 20 -7.08 -8.95 3.01
CA LYS A 20 -7.11 -10.00 1.96
C LYS A 20 -5.73 -10.59 1.67
N ILE A 21 -4.67 -9.78 1.70
CA ILE A 21 -3.29 -10.27 1.62
C ILE A 21 -3.01 -11.22 2.78
N THR A 22 -3.35 -10.83 4.01
CA THR A 22 -3.10 -11.64 5.21
C THR A 22 -3.84 -12.98 5.15
N GLU A 23 -5.13 -12.97 4.80
CA GLU A 23 -5.95 -14.17 4.64
C GLU A 23 -5.35 -15.13 3.59
N LEU A 24 -4.96 -14.61 2.41
CA LEU A 24 -4.35 -15.41 1.36
C LEU A 24 -3.03 -16.05 1.79
N LEU A 25 -2.16 -15.28 2.44
CA LEU A 25 -0.86 -15.77 2.88
C LEU A 25 -0.96 -16.85 3.97
N VAL A 26 -1.89 -16.70 4.90
CA VAL A 26 -2.17 -17.71 5.92
C VAL A 26 -2.73 -18.98 5.27
N ALA A 27 -3.68 -18.85 4.34
CA ALA A 27 -4.24 -19.99 3.61
C ALA A 27 -3.19 -20.74 2.76
N GLN A 28 -2.13 -20.04 2.31
CA GLN A 28 -0.99 -20.64 1.61
C GLN A 28 0.06 -21.25 2.55
N GLY A 29 -0.16 -21.23 3.88
CA GLY A 29 0.71 -21.86 4.87
C GLY A 29 1.95 -21.04 5.24
N HIS A 30 2.04 -19.76 4.89
CA HIS A 30 3.11 -18.87 5.32
C HIS A 30 2.99 -18.52 6.82
N ILE A 31 4.10 -18.10 7.44
CA ILE A 31 4.11 -17.53 8.79
C ILE A 31 3.84 -16.04 8.66
N VAL A 32 2.64 -15.60 9.04
CA VAL A 32 2.22 -14.20 8.85
C VAL A 32 2.17 -13.45 10.18
N TYR A 33 2.85 -12.31 10.24
CA TYR A 33 2.74 -11.33 11.32
C TYR A 33 1.89 -10.17 10.81
N ALA A 34 0.73 -9.95 11.42
CA ALA A 34 -0.27 -8.99 10.99
C ALA A 34 -0.42 -7.87 12.03
N THR A 35 -0.35 -6.60 11.59
CA THR A 35 -0.58 -5.47 12.50
C THR A 35 -1.68 -4.54 12.02
N GLY A 36 -2.40 -3.97 12.97
CA GLY A 36 -3.48 -3.02 12.77
C GLY A 36 -4.06 -2.52 14.09
N ARG A 37 -5.09 -1.69 14.04
CA ARG A 37 -5.72 -1.09 15.21
C ARG A 37 -6.97 -1.85 15.69
N ASN A 38 -7.69 -2.47 14.75
CA ASN A 38 -8.97 -3.14 15.04
C ASN A 38 -8.72 -4.50 15.69
N GLU A 39 -8.99 -4.58 17.00
CA GLU A 39 -8.80 -5.78 17.81
C GLU A 39 -9.66 -6.96 17.34
N VAL A 40 -10.93 -6.68 16.96
CA VAL A 40 -11.86 -7.75 16.52
C VAL A 40 -11.35 -8.40 15.24
N ALA A 41 -10.91 -7.61 14.26
CA ALA A 41 -10.32 -8.13 13.03
C ALA A 41 -9.01 -8.88 13.29
N LEU A 42 -8.16 -8.39 14.20
CA LEU A 42 -6.94 -9.10 14.60
C LEU A 42 -7.26 -10.46 15.25
N LYS A 43 -8.24 -10.53 16.16
CA LYS A 43 -8.67 -11.80 16.75
C LYS A 43 -9.18 -12.81 15.69
N THR A 44 -9.85 -12.31 14.66
CA THR A 44 -10.27 -13.15 13.53
C THR A 44 -9.06 -13.70 12.76
N LEU A 45 -8.09 -12.85 12.43
CA LEU A 45 -6.85 -13.26 11.76
C LEU A 45 -6.04 -14.24 12.62
N GLN A 46 -6.01 -14.06 13.93
CA GLN A 46 -5.35 -14.98 14.85
C GLN A 46 -5.98 -16.37 14.83
N ARG A 47 -7.31 -16.45 14.78
CA ARG A 47 -8.03 -17.75 14.64
C ARG A 47 -7.72 -18.43 13.30
N LEU A 48 -7.43 -17.67 12.25
CA LEU A 48 -7.01 -18.20 10.96
C LEU A 48 -5.54 -18.68 10.97
N GLY A 49 -4.76 -18.34 12.00
CA GLY A 49 -3.36 -18.77 12.15
C GLY A 49 -2.32 -17.67 11.98
N ALA A 50 -2.71 -16.40 11.87
CA ALA A 50 -1.76 -15.31 11.86
C ALA A 50 -1.25 -14.97 13.27
N ASN A 51 0.02 -14.56 13.37
CA ASN A 51 0.54 -13.88 14.56
C ASN A 51 0.13 -12.41 14.51
N VAL A 52 -0.57 -11.92 15.52
CA VAL A 52 -1.13 -10.56 15.48
C VAL A 52 -0.44 -9.65 16.50
N ILE A 53 -0.20 -8.41 16.07
CA ILE A 53 0.38 -7.34 16.90
C ILE A 53 -0.53 -6.12 16.80
N GLN A 54 -1.30 -5.82 17.85
CA GLN A 54 -2.12 -4.62 17.87
C GLN A 54 -1.25 -3.39 18.07
N ALA A 55 -1.31 -2.43 17.14
CA ALA A 55 -0.54 -1.19 17.23
C ALA A 55 -1.17 -0.05 16.43
N ASP A 56 -1.02 1.17 16.96
CA ASP A 56 -1.15 2.39 16.17
C ASP A 56 0.24 2.81 15.68
N LEU A 57 0.47 2.61 14.40
CA LEU A 57 1.78 2.86 13.79
C LEU A 57 2.13 4.35 13.64
N THR A 58 1.23 5.27 13.95
CA THR A 58 1.53 6.72 13.98
C THR A 58 2.47 7.08 15.14
N SER A 59 2.57 6.23 16.15
CA SER A 59 3.52 6.37 17.27
C SER A 59 4.87 5.69 16.95
N LEU A 60 5.98 6.44 17.08
CA LEU A 60 7.34 5.89 16.93
C LEU A 60 7.61 4.77 17.92
N THR A 61 7.19 4.96 19.18
CA THR A 61 7.34 3.94 20.21
C THR A 61 6.58 2.65 19.86
N ALA A 62 5.40 2.78 19.24
CA ALA A 62 4.65 1.62 18.77
C ALA A 62 5.36 0.91 17.60
N ILE A 63 5.94 1.67 16.66
CA ILE A 63 6.77 1.11 15.58
C ILE A 63 7.96 0.32 16.17
N ASP A 64 8.67 0.87 17.14
CA ASP A 64 9.79 0.19 17.78
C ASP A 64 9.36 -1.10 18.50
N LYS A 65 8.25 -1.06 19.25
CA LYS A 65 7.66 -2.25 19.90
C LYS A 65 7.24 -3.32 18.89
N VAL A 66 6.63 -2.94 17.76
CA VAL A 66 6.28 -3.87 16.69
C VAL A 66 7.54 -4.50 16.12
N CYS A 67 8.55 -3.70 15.74
CA CYS A 67 9.80 -4.20 15.16
C CYS A 67 10.61 -5.09 16.11
N ALA A 68 10.49 -4.89 17.43
CA ALA A 68 11.12 -5.75 18.44
C ALA A 68 10.47 -7.14 18.55
N GLN A 69 9.17 -7.25 18.27
CA GLN A 69 8.44 -8.53 18.29
C GLN A 69 8.57 -9.33 16.99
N LEU A 70 9.08 -8.71 15.91
CA LEU A 70 9.21 -9.37 14.62
C LEU A 70 10.48 -10.24 14.57
N PRO A 71 10.36 -11.51 14.15
CA PRO A 71 11.51 -12.37 13.88
C PRO A 71 12.26 -11.89 12.62
N ALA A 72 13.17 -12.71 12.14
CA ALA A 72 13.74 -12.54 10.81
C ALA A 72 12.66 -12.68 9.72
N LEU A 73 12.46 -11.64 8.92
CA LEU A 73 11.42 -11.60 7.90
C LEU A 73 11.97 -11.88 6.50
N ASP A 74 11.31 -12.72 5.74
CA ASP A 74 11.57 -12.87 4.30
C ASP A 74 10.93 -11.75 3.49
N VAL A 75 9.72 -11.32 3.90
CA VAL A 75 8.95 -10.29 3.20
C VAL A 75 8.31 -9.33 4.19
N ALA A 76 8.28 -8.04 3.87
CA ALA A 76 7.45 -7.07 4.56
C ALA A 76 6.55 -6.34 3.57
N ILE A 77 5.23 -6.27 3.86
CA ILE A 77 4.20 -5.67 3.03
C ILE A 77 3.60 -4.47 3.75
N PHE A 78 3.81 -3.30 3.18
CA PHE A 78 3.34 -2.02 3.73
C PHE A 78 2.02 -1.65 3.06
N SER A 79 0.90 -2.06 3.69
CA SER A 79 -0.46 -1.81 3.19
C SER A 79 -1.25 -0.80 4.03
N ALA A 80 -0.74 -0.40 5.20
CA ALA A 80 -1.38 0.63 6.00
C ALA A 80 -1.43 1.98 5.25
N GLY A 81 -2.59 2.60 5.25
CA GLY A 81 -2.78 3.90 4.62
C GLY A 81 -4.17 4.45 4.84
N VAL A 82 -4.30 5.77 4.69
CA VAL A 82 -5.56 6.51 4.74
C VAL A 82 -5.65 7.50 3.59
N GLY A 83 -6.87 7.93 3.27
CA GLY A 83 -7.10 9.00 2.30
C GLY A 83 -8.30 9.82 2.69
N LYS A 84 -8.25 11.09 2.34
CA LYS A 84 -9.36 12.03 2.39
C LYS A 84 -9.39 12.79 1.07
N PHE A 85 -10.55 12.85 0.44
CA PHE A 85 -10.74 13.52 -0.85
C PHE A 85 -11.58 14.78 -0.65
N ALA A 86 -10.92 15.90 -0.77
CA ALA A 86 -11.51 17.23 -0.80
C ALA A 86 -10.55 18.16 -1.54
N ILE A 87 -11.03 19.33 -1.96
CA ILE A 87 -10.11 20.38 -2.42
C ILE A 87 -9.20 20.77 -1.26
N ALA A 88 -7.91 20.95 -1.53
CA ALA A 88 -6.90 21.13 -0.48
C ALA A 88 -7.25 22.19 0.59
N PRO A 89 -7.82 23.37 0.23
CA PRO A 89 -8.21 24.36 1.24
C PRO A 89 -9.34 23.92 2.19
N MET A 90 -10.05 22.82 1.90
CA MET A 90 -11.14 22.29 2.72
C MET A 90 -10.73 21.10 3.59
N LEU A 91 -9.50 20.65 3.47
CA LEU A 91 -8.93 19.63 4.36
C LEU A 91 -8.55 20.28 5.69
N THR A 92 -8.80 19.58 6.80
CA THR A 92 -8.27 19.99 8.09
C THR A 92 -6.79 19.68 8.22
N ASP A 93 -6.09 20.36 9.12
CA ASP A 93 -4.67 20.05 9.41
C ASP A 93 -4.50 18.63 9.93
N GLU A 94 -5.51 18.09 10.64
CA GLU A 94 -5.55 16.71 11.12
C GLU A 94 -5.64 15.71 9.97
N ASP A 95 -6.50 15.97 8.97
CA ASP A 95 -6.62 15.14 7.76
C ASP A 95 -5.28 15.06 7.03
N ILE A 96 -4.63 16.21 6.85
CA ILE A 96 -3.32 16.32 6.18
C ILE A 96 -2.27 15.57 6.98
N THR A 97 -2.17 15.86 8.28
CA THR A 97 -1.21 15.23 9.19
C THR A 97 -1.38 13.71 9.18
N GLN A 98 -2.61 13.21 9.31
CA GLN A 98 -2.88 11.78 9.32
C GLN A 98 -2.45 11.10 8.02
N MET A 99 -2.71 11.72 6.86
CA MET A 99 -2.25 11.20 5.57
C MET A 99 -0.73 11.19 5.46
N VAL A 100 -0.04 12.23 5.87
CA VAL A 100 1.43 12.30 5.85
C VAL A 100 2.04 11.27 6.79
N GLU A 101 1.53 11.18 8.01
CA GLU A 101 2.01 10.25 9.03
C GLU A 101 1.89 8.80 8.56
N LEU A 102 0.68 8.37 8.20
CA LEU A 102 0.41 6.98 7.92
C LEU A 102 0.88 6.53 6.54
N ASN A 103 0.78 7.40 5.52
CA ASN A 103 1.14 7.02 4.15
C ASN A 103 2.63 7.21 3.83
N ILE A 104 3.34 8.11 4.52
CA ILE A 104 4.75 8.44 4.23
C ILE A 104 5.65 8.02 5.38
N ARG A 105 5.48 8.61 6.57
CA ARG A 105 6.41 8.43 7.69
C ARG A 105 6.44 6.98 8.18
N VAL A 106 5.29 6.38 8.39
CA VAL A 106 5.18 5.00 8.87
C VAL A 106 5.90 3.99 7.97
N PRO A 107 5.60 3.88 6.66
CA PRO A 107 6.28 2.91 5.81
C PRO A 107 7.79 3.18 5.68
N ILE A 108 8.24 4.44 5.68
CA ILE A 108 9.67 4.77 5.66
C ILE A 108 10.37 4.29 6.93
N TYR A 109 9.79 4.54 8.12
CA TYR A 109 10.39 4.15 9.39
C TYR A 109 10.41 2.64 9.61
N LEU A 110 9.34 1.95 9.22
CA LEU A 110 9.31 0.49 9.24
C LEU A 110 10.31 -0.10 8.25
N ALA A 111 10.35 0.41 7.02
CA ALA A 111 11.28 -0.06 6.00
C ALA A 111 12.74 0.11 6.44
N LYS A 112 13.11 1.27 7.03
CA LYS A 112 14.44 1.50 7.59
C LYS A 112 14.83 0.41 8.60
N ARG A 113 13.96 0.11 9.58
CA ARG A 113 14.25 -0.87 10.64
C ARG A 113 14.31 -2.29 10.12
N ILE A 114 13.39 -2.65 9.23
CA ILE A 114 13.30 -4.00 8.66
C ILE A 114 14.46 -4.23 7.67
N ALA A 115 14.73 -3.26 6.80
CA ALA A 115 15.83 -3.35 5.83
C ALA A 115 17.19 -3.51 6.51
N THR A 116 17.43 -2.84 7.65
CA THR A 116 18.68 -3.03 8.42
C THR A 116 18.89 -4.50 8.81
N LYS A 117 17.82 -5.19 9.25
CA LYS A 117 17.89 -6.63 9.58
C LYS A 117 18.05 -7.50 8.31
N MET A 118 17.46 -7.09 7.18
CA MET A 118 17.59 -7.80 5.90
C MET A 118 18.98 -7.65 5.28
N ILE A 119 19.59 -6.44 5.39
CA ILE A 119 20.95 -6.17 4.93
C ILE A 119 21.95 -7.13 5.59
N ALA A 120 21.85 -7.32 6.90
CA ALA A 120 22.73 -8.22 7.66
C ALA A 120 22.66 -9.68 7.20
N ARG A 121 21.63 -10.08 6.44
CA ARG A 121 21.43 -11.43 5.92
C ARG A 121 21.53 -11.50 4.40
N GLU A 122 21.73 -10.35 3.74
CA GLU A 122 21.72 -10.20 2.27
C GLU A 122 20.50 -10.84 1.58
N GLN A 123 19.37 -10.82 2.27
CA GLN A 123 18.12 -11.45 1.80
C GLN A 123 16.89 -10.73 2.33
N GLY A 124 15.94 -10.48 1.44
CA GLY A 124 14.64 -9.94 1.83
C GLY A 124 13.85 -9.35 0.67
N GLN A 125 12.58 -9.03 0.96
CA GLN A 125 11.73 -8.32 0.02
C GLN A 125 10.83 -7.32 0.75
N LEU A 126 10.76 -6.11 0.22
CA LEU A 126 9.87 -5.04 0.69
C LEU A 126 8.83 -4.76 -0.38
N ILE A 127 7.55 -4.84 -0.03
CA ILE A 127 6.42 -4.59 -0.94
C ILE A 127 5.59 -3.43 -0.40
N PHE A 128 5.36 -2.42 -1.23
CA PHE A 128 4.62 -1.21 -0.85
C PHE A 128 3.32 -1.12 -1.64
N ILE A 129 2.19 -0.97 -0.93
CA ILE A 129 0.91 -0.69 -1.56
C ILE A 129 0.80 0.82 -1.79
N GLY A 130 1.13 1.20 -3.01
CA GLY A 130 1.02 2.57 -3.51
C GLY A 130 -0.40 2.92 -3.96
N SER A 131 -0.49 3.62 -5.09
CA SER A 131 -1.74 3.96 -5.80
C SER A 131 -1.40 4.50 -7.19
N GLN A 132 -2.34 4.44 -8.13
CA GLN A 132 -2.26 5.22 -9.37
C GLN A 132 -2.25 6.73 -9.10
N ALA A 133 -2.84 7.18 -7.98
CA ALA A 133 -2.71 8.56 -7.51
C ALA A 133 -1.27 8.98 -7.20
N GLY A 134 -0.34 8.04 -7.01
CA GLY A 134 1.10 8.31 -6.92
C GLY A 134 1.78 8.56 -8.26
N LYS A 135 1.05 8.49 -9.37
CA LYS A 135 1.55 8.69 -10.73
C LYS A 135 0.77 9.77 -11.49
N VAL A 136 -0.52 9.88 -11.20
CA VAL A 136 -1.42 10.88 -11.80
C VAL A 136 -2.27 11.47 -10.68
N ALA A 137 -2.11 12.78 -10.44
CA ALA A 137 -2.96 13.50 -9.51
C ALA A 137 -4.30 13.84 -10.17
N THR A 138 -5.35 13.89 -9.36
CA THR A 138 -6.69 14.29 -9.82
C THR A 138 -7.29 15.33 -8.86
N PRO A 139 -8.27 16.14 -9.31
CA PRO A 139 -8.98 17.06 -8.42
C PRO A 139 -9.50 16.36 -7.15
N LYS A 140 -9.59 17.10 -6.07
CA LYS A 140 -9.98 16.64 -4.71
C LYS A 140 -9.03 15.61 -4.08
N ALA A 141 -7.98 15.15 -4.77
CA ALA A 141 -7.04 14.15 -4.28
C ALA A 141 -5.60 14.67 -4.12
N SER A 142 -5.36 15.97 -4.19
CA SER A 142 -4.01 16.55 -4.27
C SER A 142 -3.10 16.13 -3.11
N VAL A 143 -3.55 16.22 -1.86
CA VAL A 143 -2.76 15.82 -0.69
C VAL A 143 -2.54 14.30 -0.64
N TYR A 144 -3.59 13.52 -0.89
CA TYR A 144 -3.45 12.06 -0.99
C TYR A 144 -2.47 11.67 -2.11
N ALA A 145 -2.60 12.29 -3.29
CA ALA A 145 -1.69 12.05 -4.40
C ALA A 145 -0.25 12.42 -4.05
N ALA A 146 -0.01 13.53 -3.37
CA ALA A 146 1.31 13.91 -2.89
C ALA A 146 1.92 12.83 -1.98
N THR A 147 1.14 12.26 -1.04
CA THR A 147 1.63 11.16 -0.19
C THR A 147 1.97 9.91 -1.00
N LYS A 148 1.19 9.60 -2.02
CA LYS A 148 1.45 8.42 -2.87
C LYS A 148 2.59 8.65 -3.87
N HIS A 149 2.83 9.87 -4.35
CA HIS A 149 4.03 10.25 -5.09
C HIS A 149 5.30 10.11 -4.24
N ALA A 150 5.24 10.50 -2.96
CA ALA A 150 6.34 10.29 -2.03
C ALA A 150 6.75 8.82 -1.93
N ILE A 151 5.79 7.89 -1.90
CA ILE A 151 6.07 6.43 -1.90
C ILE A 151 6.68 5.97 -3.23
N VAL A 152 6.26 6.51 -4.37
CA VAL A 152 6.89 6.21 -5.67
C VAL A 152 8.35 6.64 -5.66
N GLY A 153 8.65 7.86 -5.24
CA GLY A 153 10.03 8.35 -5.10
C GLY A 153 10.85 7.51 -4.14
N PHE A 154 10.32 7.26 -2.94
CA PHE A 154 10.97 6.46 -1.91
C PHE A 154 11.29 5.05 -2.39
N THR A 155 10.33 4.33 -2.98
CA THR A 155 10.55 2.95 -3.47
C THR A 155 11.53 2.89 -4.63
N ASN A 156 11.62 3.93 -5.46
CA ASN A 156 12.60 4.02 -6.53
C ASN A 156 14.03 4.16 -6.00
N GLY A 157 14.26 5.07 -5.03
CA GLY A 157 15.55 5.23 -4.37
C GLY A 157 15.93 3.97 -3.59
N LEU A 158 15.04 3.50 -2.72
CA LEU A 158 15.26 2.33 -1.87
C LEU A 158 15.64 1.07 -2.67
N ARG A 159 15.07 0.89 -3.86
CA ARG A 159 15.40 -0.25 -4.73
C ARG A 159 16.86 -0.22 -5.18
N MET A 160 17.39 0.95 -5.51
CA MET A 160 18.78 1.12 -5.91
C MET A 160 19.72 0.96 -4.71
N GLU A 161 19.35 1.49 -3.56
CA GLU A 161 20.12 1.40 -2.32
C GLU A 161 20.23 -0.05 -1.80
N LEU A 162 19.17 -0.84 -1.94
CA LEU A 162 19.11 -2.20 -1.40
C LEU A 162 19.50 -3.30 -2.40
N ALA A 163 19.64 -2.96 -3.69
CA ALA A 163 20.05 -3.94 -4.71
C ALA A 163 21.42 -4.62 -4.43
N PRO A 164 22.45 -3.91 -3.93
CA PRO A 164 23.74 -4.53 -3.58
C PRO A 164 23.62 -5.61 -2.48
N TYR A 165 22.60 -5.53 -1.65
CA TYR A 165 22.34 -6.48 -0.55
C TYR A 165 21.32 -7.56 -0.91
N ASN A 166 21.05 -7.76 -2.21
CA ASN A 166 20.08 -8.75 -2.71
C ASN A 166 18.66 -8.59 -2.15
N ILE A 167 18.26 -7.39 -1.68
CA ILE A 167 16.92 -7.10 -1.18
C ILE A 167 16.07 -6.55 -2.32
N LYS A 168 14.91 -7.16 -2.54
CA LYS A 168 13.98 -6.77 -3.60
C LYS A 168 12.98 -5.72 -3.08
N VAL A 169 12.68 -4.71 -3.90
CA VAL A 169 11.68 -3.68 -3.58
C VAL A 169 10.65 -3.61 -4.71
N THR A 170 9.40 -3.90 -4.36
CA THR A 170 8.26 -3.91 -5.29
C THR A 170 7.25 -2.85 -4.86
N ALA A 171 6.70 -2.11 -5.80
CA ALA A 171 5.58 -1.20 -5.58
C ALA A 171 4.33 -1.69 -6.32
N ILE A 172 3.19 -1.75 -5.64
CA ILE A 172 1.89 -2.08 -6.23
C ILE A 172 1.10 -0.78 -6.35
N HIS A 173 0.67 -0.44 -7.55
CA HIS A 173 -0.07 0.80 -7.83
C HIS A 173 -1.48 0.47 -8.31
N PRO A 174 -2.43 0.21 -7.40
CA PRO A 174 -3.83 0.00 -7.79
C PRO A 174 -4.51 1.32 -8.15
N GLY A 175 -5.50 1.23 -9.04
CA GLY A 175 -6.55 2.20 -9.22
C GLY A 175 -7.54 2.19 -8.05
N PRO A 176 -8.77 2.70 -8.26
CA PRO A 176 -9.82 2.62 -7.24
C PRO A 176 -10.13 1.17 -6.85
N ILE A 177 -10.25 0.91 -5.54
CA ILE A 177 -10.53 -0.42 -4.99
C ILE A 177 -11.82 -0.35 -4.18
N ASP A 178 -12.71 -1.33 -4.37
CA ASP A 178 -13.96 -1.45 -3.61
C ASP A 178 -13.69 -1.88 -2.16
N THR A 179 -13.46 -0.91 -1.30
CA THR A 179 -13.13 -1.10 0.11
C THR A 179 -13.82 -0.03 0.96
N PRO A 180 -13.94 -0.23 2.29
CA PRO A 180 -14.38 0.83 3.21
C PRO A 180 -13.52 2.11 3.15
N PHE A 181 -12.36 2.06 2.50
CA PHE A 181 -11.55 3.24 2.21
C PHE A 181 -12.29 4.21 1.28
N LEU A 182 -12.99 3.70 0.25
CA LEU A 182 -13.77 4.53 -0.66
C LEU A 182 -14.96 5.21 0.04
N ASP A 183 -15.58 4.55 1.01
CA ASP A 183 -16.69 5.14 1.78
C ASP A 183 -16.26 6.37 2.59
N LYS A 184 -15.03 6.32 3.13
CA LYS A 184 -14.44 7.44 3.89
C LYS A 184 -13.92 8.57 2.99
N VAL A 185 -13.79 8.30 1.72
CA VAL A 185 -13.14 9.16 0.75
C VAL A 185 -14.14 10.01 -0.01
N ASN A 186 -15.34 9.50 -0.26
CA ASN A 186 -16.42 10.17 -1.01
C ASN A 186 -17.77 9.93 -0.35
N ASP A 187 -18.34 11.01 0.20
CA ASP A 187 -19.75 11.03 0.66
C ASP A 187 -20.75 11.18 -0.51
N GLU A 188 -20.27 11.34 -1.76
CA GLU A 188 -21.15 11.54 -2.91
C GLU A 188 -21.60 10.17 -3.46
N SER A 189 -22.90 9.92 -3.35
CA SER A 189 -23.59 8.80 -4.01
C SER A 189 -23.32 8.84 -5.52
N GLY A 190 -22.81 7.71 -6.09
CA GLY A 190 -22.59 7.56 -7.53
C GLY A 190 -21.14 7.47 -7.99
N TYR A 191 -20.14 7.80 -7.17
CA TYR A 191 -18.73 7.68 -7.56
C TYR A 191 -18.34 6.22 -7.87
N ARG A 192 -18.74 5.26 -7.03
CA ARG A 192 -18.50 3.83 -7.27
C ARG A 192 -19.10 3.36 -8.60
N GLU A 193 -20.32 3.79 -8.89
CA GLU A 193 -21.03 3.45 -10.14
C GLU A 193 -20.34 4.05 -11.36
N SER A 194 -19.79 5.27 -11.22
CA SER A 194 -19.07 5.95 -12.30
C SER A 194 -17.75 5.26 -12.66
N LEU A 195 -17.16 4.50 -11.75
CA LEU A 195 -15.89 3.78 -11.97
C LEU A 195 -16.08 2.51 -12.81
N GLY A 196 -17.26 1.89 -12.79
CA GLY A 196 -17.57 0.71 -13.59
C GLY A 196 -16.47 -0.37 -13.55
N ARG A 197 -15.97 -0.76 -14.72
CA ARG A 197 -14.91 -1.79 -14.86
C ARG A 197 -13.52 -1.37 -14.36
N LEU A 198 -13.33 -0.12 -13.95
CA LEU A 198 -12.06 0.35 -13.37
C LEU A 198 -11.99 0.09 -11.87
N LEU A 199 -13.11 -0.23 -11.23
CA LEU A 199 -13.17 -0.55 -9.81
C LEU A 199 -12.61 -1.96 -9.59
N LEU A 200 -11.53 -2.04 -8.83
CA LEU A 200 -10.86 -3.30 -8.49
C LEU A 200 -11.46 -3.88 -7.22
N THR A 201 -11.41 -5.20 -7.08
CA THR A 201 -11.69 -5.84 -5.80
C THR A 201 -10.43 -5.89 -4.92
N PRO A 202 -10.55 -5.90 -3.60
CA PRO A 202 -9.43 -6.13 -2.68
C PRO A 202 -8.69 -7.43 -2.98
N GLU A 203 -9.42 -8.47 -3.39
CA GLU A 203 -8.91 -9.79 -3.75
C GLU A 203 -7.99 -9.74 -4.97
N GLU A 204 -8.36 -9.01 -6.02
CA GLU A 204 -7.52 -8.84 -7.22
C GLU A 204 -6.17 -8.20 -6.88
N VAL A 205 -6.20 -7.15 -6.04
CA VAL A 205 -4.98 -6.46 -5.61
C VAL A 205 -4.14 -7.36 -4.69
N ALA A 206 -4.79 -8.09 -3.78
CA ALA A 206 -4.11 -9.03 -2.90
C ALA A 206 -3.44 -10.16 -3.67
N GLN A 207 -4.14 -10.78 -4.62
CA GLN A 207 -3.57 -11.83 -5.48
C GLN A 207 -2.38 -11.32 -6.31
N ALA A 208 -2.50 -10.12 -6.90
CA ALA A 208 -1.41 -9.51 -7.64
C ALA A 208 -0.19 -9.22 -6.74
N THR A 209 -0.43 -8.80 -5.49
CA THR A 209 0.62 -8.55 -4.49
C THR A 209 1.32 -9.85 -4.11
N VAL A 210 0.57 -10.89 -3.75
CA VAL A 210 1.11 -12.19 -3.34
C VAL A 210 1.94 -12.85 -4.44
N LYS A 211 1.52 -12.75 -5.71
CA LYS A 211 2.31 -13.24 -6.86
C LYS A 211 3.70 -12.61 -6.94
N THR A 212 3.90 -11.38 -6.44
CA THR A 212 5.22 -10.74 -6.46
C THR A 212 6.18 -11.29 -5.42
N ILE A 213 5.70 -12.07 -4.46
CA ILE A 213 6.56 -12.72 -3.46
C ILE A 213 7.43 -13.79 -4.11
N GLU A 214 6.89 -14.55 -5.06
CA GLU A 214 7.62 -15.57 -5.80
C GLU A 214 8.38 -14.99 -6.99
N ARG A 215 7.82 -13.97 -7.63
CA ARG A 215 8.37 -13.31 -8.82
C ARG A 215 8.50 -11.81 -8.58
N PRO A 216 9.56 -11.37 -7.87
CA PRO A 216 9.76 -9.96 -7.58
C PRO A 216 9.87 -9.14 -8.87
N VAL A 217 9.10 -8.05 -8.94
CA VAL A 217 9.11 -7.10 -10.04
C VAL A 217 9.26 -5.69 -9.50
N ARG A 218 9.72 -4.77 -10.34
CA ARG A 218 9.85 -3.36 -9.96
C ARG A 218 8.52 -2.77 -9.48
N GLU A 219 7.47 -2.96 -10.29
CA GLU A 219 6.14 -2.44 -10.00
C GLU A 219 5.04 -3.24 -10.69
N VAL A 220 3.85 -3.20 -10.10
CA VAL A 220 2.62 -3.71 -10.67
C VAL A 220 1.61 -2.57 -10.73
N ASN A 221 1.05 -2.34 -11.92
CA ASN A 221 -0.03 -1.36 -12.13
C ASN A 221 -1.34 -2.11 -12.36
N LEU A 222 -2.39 -1.72 -11.65
CA LEU A 222 -3.72 -2.33 -11.74
C LEU A 222 -4.79 -1.25 -11.92
N PRO A 223 -5.64 -1.36 -12.93
CA PRO A 223 -5.50 -2.22 -14.11
C PRO A 223 -4.21 -1.93 -14.90
N ARG A 224 -3.70 -2.90 -15.65
CA ARG A 224 -2.44 -2.73 -16.42
C ARG A 224 -2.43 -1.52 -17.34
N MET A 225 -3.59 -1.16 -17.89
CA MET A 225 -3.77 0.00 -18.77
C MET A 225 -3.34 1.31 -18.07
N MET A 226 -3.63 1.45 -16.77
CA MET A 226 -3.25 2.65 -16.01
C MET A 226 -1.74 2.86 -15.94
N GLY A 227 -0.94 1.80 -16.05
CA GLY A 227 0.51 1.91 -16.15
C GLY A 227 0.99 2.59 -17.44
N TRP A 228 0.30 2.38 -18.54
CA TRP A 228 0.59 3.07 -19.82
C TRP A 228 0.10 4.51 -19.81
N THR A 229 -1.12 4.75 -19.36
CA THR A 229 -1.68 6.11 -19.30
C THR A 229 -0.91 7.02 -18.35
N SER A 230 -0.40 6.50 -17.23
CA SER A 230 0.43 7.29 -16.32
C SER A 230 1.80 7.65 -16.92
N LYS A 231 2.38 6.81 -17.77
CA LYS A 231 3.60 7.14 -18.51
C LYS A 231 3.37 8.24 -19.55
N LEU A 232 2.25 8.15 -20.29
CA LEU A 232 1.84 9.20 -21.23
C LEU A 232 1.60 10.53 -20.51
N TYR A 233 0.92 10.50 -19.36
CA TYR A 233 0.72 11.68 -18.51
C TYR A 233 2.05 12.32 -18.11
N ALA A 234 3.04 11.52 -17.71
CA ALA A 234 4.36 12.04 -17.31
C ALA A 234 5.12 12.73 -18.47
N LEU A 235 4.85 12.34 -19.73
CA LEU A 235 5.47 12.95 -20.91
C LEU A 235 4.80 14.25 -21.35
N ALA A 236 3.47 14.36 -21.19
CA ALA A 236 2.71 15.51 -21.69
C ALA A 236 1.54 15.86 -20.73
N PRO A 237 1.83 16.26 -19.47
CA PRO A 237 0.80 16.46 -18.47
C PRO A 237 -0.25 17.49 -18.87
N ALA A 238 0.17 18.67 -19.32
CA ALA A 238 -0.74 19.76 -19.71
C ALA A 238 -1.70 19.35 -20.84
N THR A 239 -1.21 18.63 -21.84
CA THR A 239 -2.02 18.13 -22.95
C THR A 239 -3.07 17.14 -22.48
N ILE A 240 -2.67 16.20 -21.61
CA ILE A 240 -3.59 15.18 -21.09
C ILE A 240 -4.60 15.81 -20.16
N GLU A 241 -4.21 16.74 -19.29
CA GLU A 241 -5.13 17.48 -18.42
C GLU A 241 -6.18 18.23 -19.23
N PHE A 242 -5.77 18.90 -20.32
CA PHE A 242 -6.69 19.60 -21.21
C PHE A 242 -7.70 18.63 -21.85
N LEU A 243 -7.23 17.53 -22.42
CA LEU A 243 -8.09 16.53 -23.09
C LEU A 243 -8.98 15.75 -22.09
N ALA A 244 -8.47 15.47 -20.89
CA ALA A 244 -9.19 14.71 -19.86
C ALA A 244 -10.02 15.58 -18.92
N LYS A 245 -10.03 16.91 -19.07
CA LYS A 245 -10.80 17.85 -18.24
C LYS A 245 -12.25 17.43 -18.01
N PRO A 246 -13.02 16.96 -19.02
CA PRO A 246 -14.40 16.50 -18.81
C PRO A 246 -14.50 15.27 -17.91
N LEU A 247 -13.48 14.40 -17.89
CA LEU A 247 -13.42 13.19 -17.06
C LEU A 247 -13.02 13.51 -15.63
N PHE A 248 -12.11 14.48 -15.42
CA PHE A 248 -11.67 14.91 -14.10
C PHE A 248 -12.73 15.70 -13.33
N ASN A 249 -13.65 16.38 -14.02
CA ASN A 249 -14.72 17.16 -13.41
C ASN A 249 -15.95 16.33 -12.99
N LYS A 250 -15.96 15.02 -13.25
CA LYS A 250 -17.04 14.09 -12.83
C LYS A 250 -16.86 13.54 -11.40
N LYS A 251 -15.85 14.05 -10.67
CA LYS A 251 -15.56 13.67 -9.28
C LYS A 251 -16.08 14.68 -8.28
#